data_6817768a158f1f4909f84aa05bdf9f2b
#
_entry.id   6817768a158f1f4909f84aa05bdf9f2b
#
_cell.length_a   1.000
_cell.length_b   1.000
_cell.length_c   1.000
_cell.angle_alpha   90.00
_cell.angle_beta   90.00
_cell.angle_gamma   90.00
#
_symmetry.space_group_name_H-M   'P 1'
#
loop_
_entity.id
_entity.type
_entity.pdbx_description
1 polymer ?
#
loop_
_entity_poly.entity_id
_entity_poly.type
_entity_poly.pdbx_seq_one_letter_code
_entity_poly.pdbx_strand_id
1 'polypeptide(L)'
;MKDYPIIKRLSTLGIVHHQGFDYDFNPFRTDFVGEGGAGKSMISDILQLICVGTSAFHSPTKGTSTREPKTMVLRTDGNGTDMGYAFINVEVEKNKFIVIGIYLESAGTSNMFIIQEGNNFDDDTQLIPFETVLGYSDFLKNNQILPIQNLKEHISNTLQLTCESWHKTSNYHKILFKNEILPIDLSISNKTLDNYAKIIQAFSRESLDMNKSEKLQSFLFGEEKEKELLEKFNQTVKELNGDTKEFDKNLNEIELLTDKQNALSELLKLKNEKDKNEQIYLLASFNHYSKEITNSENEIREKINL
;
A
#
# COMPACT_ATOMS: atom_id res chain seq x y z
N MET A 1 -17.27 8.93 13.67
CA MET A 1 -16.82 7.59 14.10
C MET A 1 -15.35 7.74 14.45
N LYS A 2 -14.89 7.29 15.60
CA LYS A 2 -13.45 7.24 15.87
C LYS A 2 -12.89 6.02 15.16
N ASP A 3 -11.94 6.23 14.26
CA ASP A 3 -11.24 5.13 13.62
C ASP A 3 -10.05 4.75 14.51
N TYR A 4 -10.01 3.50 14.95
CA TYR A 4 -8.91 2.94 15.72
C TYR A 4 -7.86 2.33 14.77
N PRO A 5 -6.58 2.23 15.17
CA PRO A 5 -5.99 2.57 16.47
C PRO A 5 -5.69 4.07 16.65
N ILE A 6 -5.67 4.56 17.89
CA ILE A 6 -5.39 5.96 18.25
C ILE A 6 -4.31 6.01 19.33
N ILE A 7 -3.32 6.89 19.22
CA ILE A 7 -2.37 7.15 20.32
C ILE A 7 -3.08 7.92 21.42
N LYS A 8 -3.17 7.32 22.60
CA LYS A 8 -3.83 7.93 23.76
C LYS A 8 -2.85 8.74 24.60
N ARG A 9 -1.69 8.15 24.90
CA ARG A 9 -0.64 8.76 25.75
C ARG A 9 0.73 8.32 25.29
N LEU A 10 1.66 9.25 25.28
CA LEU A 10 3.09 8.98 25.21
C LEU A 10 3.68 9.17 26.61
N SER A 11 4.39 8.19 27.10
CA SER A 11 5.11 8.25 28.36
C SER A 11 6.60 8.06 28.15
N THR A 12 7.39 8.80 28.92
CA THR A 12 8.84 8.77 28.86
C THR A 12 9.45 8.73 30.25
N LEU A 13 10.51 7.95 30.40
CA LEU A 13 11.21 7.80 31.68
C LEU A 13 12.72 7.65 31.40
N GLY A 14 13.57 8.45 32.08
CA GLY A 14 15.01 8.40 31.90
C GLY A 14 15.51 8.88 30.54
N ILE A 15 14.70 9.59 29.78
CA ILE A 15 15.07 10.20 28.49
C ILE A 15 15.51 11.64 28.72
N VAL A 16 16.58 12.08 28.04
CA VAL A 16 17.08 13.45 28.11
C VAL A 16 15.97 14.44 27.75
N HIS A 17 15.79 15.50 28.56
CA HIS A 17 14.70 16.47 28.54
C HIS A 17 13.29 15.92 28.86
N HIS A 18 13.12 14.60 28.99
CA HIS A 18 11.85 13.93 29.24
C HIS A 18 12.02 12.84 30.29
N GLN A 19 12.46 13.22 31.48
CA GLN A 19 12.88 12.27 32.54
C GLN A 19 11.75 11.43 33.12
N GLY A 20 10.54 11.99 33.19
CA GLY A 20 9.35 11.31 33.71
C GLY A 20 8.13 12.15 33.34
N PHE A 21 7.58 11.91 32.14
CA PHE A 21 6.47 12.68 31.60
C PHE A 21 5.44 11.76 30.97
N ASP A 22 4.18 12.12 31.16
CA ASP A 22 3.01 11.57 30.50
C ASP A 22 2.38 12.65 29.63
N TYR A 23 2.34 12.44 28.32
CA TYR A 23 1.74 13.33 27.33
C TYR A 23 0.45 12.73 26.81
N ASP A 24 -0.70 13.27 27.23
CA ASP A 24 -2.00 12.85 26.71
C ASP A 24 -2.24 13.45 25.32
N PHE A 25 -2.62 12.61 24.38
CA PHE A 25 -2.91 13.01 23.00
C PHE A 25 -4.40 13.24 22.81
N ASN A 26 -4.72 14.33 22.13
CA ASN A 26 -6.08 14.54 21.64
C ASN A 26 -6.27 13.72 20.34
N PRO A 27 -7.42 13.08 20.15
CA PRO A 27 -7.67 12.24 18.97
C PRO A 27 -7.54 12.96 17.62
N PHE A 28 -7.69 14.29 17.61
CA PHE A 28 -7.66 15.05 16.38
C PHE A 28 -6.36 15.83 16.19
N ARG A 29 -5.84 16.46 17.26
CA ARG A 29 -4.64 17.29 17.18
C ARG A 29 -4.03 17.49 18.56
N THR A 30 -2.71 17.35 18.64
CA THR A 30 -1.91 17.69 19.80
C THR A 30 -0.75 18.56 19.37
N ASP A 31 -0.64 19.75 19.93
CA ASP A 31 0.43 20.71 19.65
C ASP A 31 1.40 20.77 20.82
N PHE A 32 2.70 20.56 20.55
CA PHE A 32 3.75 20.72 21.55
C PHE A 32 4.37 22.11 21.42
N VAL A 33 4.13 22.96 22.39
CA VAL A 33 4.60 24.35 22.44
C VAL A 33 5.64 24.52 23.55
N GLY A 34 6.66 25.30 23.31
CA GLY A 34 7.71 25.58 24.27
C GLY A 34 8.88 26.35 23.65
N GLU A 35 9.81 26.77 24.46
CA GLU A 35 11.02 27.48 24.04
C GLU A 35 11.96 26.64 23.17
N GLY A 36 12.92 27.29 22.48
CA GLY A 36 13.99 26.62 21.76
C GLY A 36 14.79 25.72 22.70
N GLY A 37 15.05 24.48 22.33
CA GLY A 37 15.80 23.53 23.18
C GLY A 37 14.96 22.76 24.21
N ALA A 38 13.67 23.04 24.38
CA ALA A 38 12.79 22.34 25.33
C ALA A 38 12.50 20.86 24.98
N GLY A 39 13.15 20.27 23.99
CA GLY A 39 13.01 18.86 23.66
C GLY A 39 11.83 18.54 22.72
N LYS A 40 11.06 19.50 22.20
CA LYS A 40 9.90 19.25 21.31
C LYS A 40 10.19 18.30 20.16
N SER A 41 11.33 18.50 19.49
CA SER A 41 11.76 17.64 18.39
C SER A 41 12.16 16.22 18.85
N MET A 42 12.48 16.04 20.12
CA MET A 42 12.76 14.71 20.67
C MET A 42 11.51 13.85 20.79
N ILE A 43 10.34 14.44 20.95
CA ILE A 43 9.07 13.71 20.96
C ILE A 43 8.85 12.98 19.62
N SER A 44 9.12 13.65 18.51
CA SER A 44 9.08 13.00 17.19
C SER A 44 10.10 11.87 17.03
N ASP A 45 11.31 12.10 17.54
CA ASP A 45 12.38 11.08 17.49
C ASP A 45 12.01 9.87 18.36
N ILE A 46 11.39 10.10 19.51
CA ILE A 46 10.88 9.05 20.40
C ILE A 46 9.78 8.24 19.72
N LEU A 47 8.80 8.90 19.10
CA LEU A 47 7.74 8.23 18.35
C LEU A 47 8.30 7.41 17.18
N GLN A 48 9.30 7.94 16.47
CA GLN A 48 9.99 7.18 15.45
C GLN A 48 10.66 5.92 16.05
N LEU A 49 11.38 6.04 17.15
CA LEU A 49 12.05 4.92 17.82
C LEU A 49 11.06 3.83 18.24
N ILE A 50 9.91 4.21 18.80
CA ILE A 50 8.85 3.27 19.18
C ILE A 50 8.31 2.52 17.97
N CYS A 51 8.22 3.17 16.81
CA CYS A 51 7.69 2.53 15.59
C CYS A 51 8.72 1.64 14.88
N VAL A 52 9.99 2.09 14.77
CA VAL A 52 10.98 1.43 13.89
C VAL A 52 12.17 0.80 14.61
N GLY A 53 12.35 1.11 15.89
CA GLY A 53 13.52 0.68 16.66
C GLY A 53 14.79 1.46 16.33
N THR A 54 15.89 1.08 17.00
CA THR A 54 17.19 1.78 16.88
C THR A 54 17.92 1.53 15.57
N SER A 55 17.72 0.37 14.95
CA SER A 55 18.43 -0.02 13.72
C SER A 55 18.05 0.80 12.48
N ALA A 56 16.83 1.29 12.44
CA ALA A 56 16.32 2.11 11.33
C ALA A 56 16.06 3.57 11.73
N PHE A 57 16.52 3.99 12.88
CA PHE A 57 16.35 5.35 13.35
C PHE A 57 17.13 6.35 12.50
N HIS A 58 16.43 7.33 11.97
CA HIS A 58 17.01 8.46 11.25
C HIS A 58 17.07 9.70 12.13
N SER A 59 18.27 10.10 12.54
CA SER A 59 18.44 11.36 13.24
C SER A 59 18.08 12.53 12.33
N PRO A 60 17.28 13.48 12.83
CA PRO A 60 16.85 14.62 12.05
C PRO A 60 17.91 15.72 11.92
N THR A 61 18.96 15.67 12.71
CA THR A 61 20.03 16.66 12.67
C THR A 61 21.08 16.26 11.64
N LYS A 62 21.16 17.03 10.54
CA LYS A 62 22.25 16.93 9.57
C LYS A 62 23.48 17.62 10.16
N GLY A 63 24.63 16.95 10.19
CA GLY A 63 25.91 17.55 10.60
C GLY A 63 26.59 16.85 11.77
N THR A 64 27.48 17.54 12.45
CA THR A 64 28.35 17.03 13.52
C THR A 64 27.64 16.60 14.82
N SER A 65 26.33 16.80 14.93
CA SER A 65 25.52 16.43 16.09
C SER A 65 24.37 15.48 15.70
N THR A 66 24.69 14.36 15.05
CA THR A 66 23.72 13.27 14.86
C THR A 66 23.30 12.74 16.22
N ARG A 67 21.97 12.76 16.47
CA ARG A 67 21.43 12.22 17.71
C ARG A 67 21.36 10.71 17.57
N GLU A 68 22.15 9.99 18.37
CA GLU A 68 22.12 8.53 18.43
C GLU A 68 21.16 8.09 19.56
N PRO A 69 20.40 6.99 19.42
CA PRO A 69 19.49 6.52 20.46
C PRO A 69 20.14 6.34 21.84
N LYS A 70 21.36 5.80 21.89
CA LYS A 70 22.12 5.67 23.14
C LYS A 70 22.43 7.00 23.84
N THR A 71 22.48 8.12 23.09
CA THR A 71 22.72 9.46 23.66
C THR A 71 21.44 10.14 24.13
N MET A 72 20.30 9.55 23.86
CA MET A 72 18.97 10.03 24.31
C MET A 72 18.68 9.60 25.74
N VAL A 73 19.39 8.61 26.28
CA VAL A 73 19.25 8.18 27.67
C VAL A 73 19.90 9.21 28.58
N LEU A 74 19.22 9.59 29.65
CA LEU A 74 19.76 10.47 30.67
C LEU A 74 20.96 9.78 31.33
N ARG A 75 22.13 10.43 31.32
CA ARG A 75 23.30 9.95 32.02
C ARG A 75 23.34 10.60 33.37
N THR A 76 23.36 9.77 34.39
CA THR A 76 23.68 10.20 35.77
C THR A 76 25.18 10.09 35.97
N ASP A 77 25.80 11.00 36.71
CA ASP A 77 27.27 11.05 36.95
C ASP A 77 27.77 9.90 37.82
N GLY A 78 27.23 8.70 37.63
CA GLY A 78 27.49 7.56 38.49
C GLY A 78 27.81 6.26 37.73
N ASN A 79 28.50 5.37 38.39
CA ASN A 79 29.10 4.11 37.96
C ASN A 79 28.11 3.02 37.49
N GLY A 80 27.12 3.31 36.66
CA GLY A 80 26.14 2.34 36.14
C GLY A 80 25.74 2.55 34.71
N THR A 81 25.12 1.55 34.10
CA THR A 81 24.43 1.69 32.80
C THR A 81 23.13 2.43 33.04
N ASP A 82 23.04 3.65 32.54
CA ASP A 82 21.82 4.41 32.61
C ASP A 82 20.83 3.84 31.59
N MET A 83 19.54 3.87 31.93
CA MET A 83 18.47 3.29 31.17
C MET A 83 17.26 4.21 31.07
N GLY A 84 16.47 4.03 30.04
CA GLY A 84 15.26 4.81 29.82
C GLY A 84 14.22 4.06 29.03
N TYR A 85 12.98 4.50 29.20
CA TYR A 85 11.81 3.98 28.50
C TYR A 85 11.09 5.08 27.73
N ALA A 86 10.59 4.71 26.57
CA ALA A 86 9.61 5.50 25.88
C ALA A 86 8.50 4.56 25.36
N PHE A 87 7.26 4.87 25.64
CA PHE A 87 6.15 4.01 25.25
C PHE A 87 4.87 4.80 24.98
N ILE A 88 4.02 4.24 24.17
CA ILE A 88 2.70 4.78 23.89
C ILE A 88 1.61 3.81 24.31
N ASN A 89 0.54 4.35 24.86
CA ASN A 89 -0.71 3.65 25.03
C ASN A 89 -1.53 3.84 23.75
N VAL A 90 -1.76 2.75 23.04
CA VAL A 90 -2.56 2.72 21.79
C VAL A 90 -3.97 2.26 22.16
N GLU A 91 -4.95 3.13 21.97
CA GLU A 91 -6.36 2.79 22.11
C GLU A 91 -6.78 2.00 20.84
N VAL A 92 -6.97 0.69 20.98
CA VAL A 92 -7.33 -0.21 19.87
C VAL A 92 -8.85 -0.42 19.76
N GLU A 93 -9.56 -0.24 20.87
CA GLU A 93 -11.02 -0.16 20.97
C GLU A 93 -11.37 0.91 22.01
N LYS A 94 -12.62 1.29 22.09
CA LYS A 94 -13.06 2.31 23.06
C LYS A 94 -12.67 1.93 24.49
N ASN A 95 -11.79 2.74 25.09
CA ASN A 95 -11.23 2.54 26.46
C ASN A 95 -10.48 1.21 26.63
N LYS A 96 -9.94 0.64 25.55
CA LYS A 96 -9.09 -0.55 25.60
C LYS A 96 -7.75 -0.28 24.96
N PHE A 97 -6.67 -0.59 25.66
CA PHE A 97 -5.33 -0.16 25.33
C PHE A 97 -4.36 -1.33 25.19
N ILE A 98 -3.41 -1.15 24.31
CA ILE A 98 -2.16 -1.93 24.23
C ILE A 98 -1.03 -0.94 24.46
N VAL A 99 -0.01 -1.31 25.20
CA VAL A 99 1.21 -0.51 25.31
C VAL A 99 2.29 -1.07 24.41
N ILE A 100 2.87 -0.20 23.61
CA ILE A 100 4.04 -0.50 22.79
C ILE A 100 5.15 0.49 23.09
N GLY A 101 6.40 0.03 23.08
CA GLY A 101 7.48 0.92 23.49
C GLY A 101 8.88 0.39 23.19
N ILE A 102 9.85 1.21 23.61
CA ILE A 102 11.26 0.92 23.50
C ILE A 102 11.96 1.14 24.84
N TYR A 103 12.81 0.22 25.18
CA TYR A 103 13.79 0.32 26.26
C TYR A 103 15.17 0.63 25.66
N LEU A 104 15.86 1.58 26.23
CA LEU A 104 17.18 2.04 25.80
C LEU A 104 18.17 2.01 26.96
N GLU A 105 19.43 1.66 26.66
CA GLU A 105 20.55 1.76 27.58
C GLU A 105 21.64 2.66 27.00
N SER A 106 22.36 3.37 27.88
CA SER A 106 23.51 4.19 27.51
C SER A 106 24.64 3.37 26.90
N ALA A 107 24.73 2.08 27.21
CA ALA A 107 25.65 1.11 26.60
C ALA A 107 25.32 0.78 25.14
N GLY A 108 24.14 1.20 24.63
CA GLY A 108 23.70 0.97 23.26
C GLY A 108 22.75 -0.21 23.08
N THR A 109 22.44 -0.95 24.15
CA THR A 109 21.40 -2.01 24.11
C THR A 109 20.01 -1.39 23.99
N SER A 110 19.15 -2.03 23.22
CA SER A 110 17.74 -1.62 23.10
C SER A 110 16.83 -2.82 22.92
N ASN A 111 15.63 -2.74 23.49
CA ASN A 111 14.59 -3.74 23.33
C ASN A 111 13.27 -3.06 23.00
N MET A 112 12.60 -3.56 21.98
CA MET A 112 11.18 -3.23 21.75
C MET A 112 10.33 -4.07 22.68
N PHE A 113 9.20 -3.52 23.18
CA PHE A 113 8.31 -4.28 24.06
C PHE A 113 6.86 -3.99 23.78
N ILE A 114 6.01 -4.96 24.16
CA ILE A 114 4.55 -4.86 24.13
C ILE A 114 4.01 -5.28 25.50
N ILE A 115 3.00 -4.57 26.01
CA ILE A 115 2.26 -4.94 27.21
C ILE A 115 0.80 -5.15 26.83
N GLN A 116 0.24 -6.27 27.28
CA GLN A 116 -1.14 -6.67 27.06
C GLN A 116 -1.69 -7.43 28.29
N GLU A 117 -2.98 -7.74 28.28
CA GLU A 117 -3.60 -8.59 29.33
C GLU A 117 -3.33 -10.09 29.10
N GLY A 118 -3.21 -10.52 27.82
CA GLY A 118 -2.94 -11.91 27.47
C GLY A 118 -1.50 -12.34 27.65
N ASN A 119 -1.29 -13.66 27.77
CA ASN A 119 0.04 -14.25 28.00
C ASN A 119 0.75 -14.73 26.73
N ASN A 120 0.09 -14.65 25.58
CA ASN A 120 0.65 -15.15 24.33
C ASN A 120 1.07 -14.01 23.39
N PHE A 121 2.28 -14.10 22.85
CA PHE A 121 2.88 -13.17 21.91
C PHE A 121 3.35 -13.87 20.64
N ASP A 122 2.76 -15.01 20.31
CA ASP A 122 3.07 -15.70 19.04
C ASP A 122 2.61 -14.86 17.85
N ASP A 123 3.29 -15.06 16.75
CA ASP A 123 3.08 -14.32 15.50
C ASP A 123 1.63 -14.29 14.99
N ASP A 124 0.81 -15.29 15.35
CA ASP A 124 -0.57 -15.44 14.89
C ASP A 124 -1.61 -15.10 15.96
N THR A 125 -1.16 -14.65 17.13
CA THR A 125 -2.06 -14.36 18.27
C THR A 125 -2.55 -12.92 18.20
N GLN A 126 -3.85 -12.75 18.41
CA GLN A 126 -4.45 -11.43 18.63
C GLN A 126 -4.07 -10.92 20.03
N LEU A 127 -3.56 -9.69 20.10
CA LEU A 127 -3.27 -9.02 21.35
C LEU A 127 -4.56 -8.77 22.12
N ILE A 128 -4.52 -9.01 23.45
CA ILE A 128 -5.66 -8.77 24.34
C ILE A 128 -5.47 -7.42 25.03
N PRO A 129 -6.27 -6.41 24.69
CA PRO A 129 -6.16 -5.09 25.29
C PRO A 129 -6.72 -5.03 26.69
N PHE A 130 -6.25 -4.09 27.49
CA PHE A 130 -6.67 -3.81 28.87
C PHE A 130 -7.27 -2.40 29.03
N GLU A 131 -7.90 -2.11 30.16
CA GLU A 131 -8.70 -0.88 30.35
C GLU A 131 -7.94 0.29 30.99
N THR A 132 -6.72 0.08 31.46
CA THR A 132 -5.94 1.10 32.18
C THR A 132 -4.92 1.76 31.28
N VAL A 133 -4.80 3.10 31.35
CA VAL A 133 -3.72 3.84 30.65
C VAL A 133 -2.50 3.86 31.55
N LEU A 134 -1.39 3.25 31.11
CA LEU A 134 -0.15 3.23 31.87
C LEU A 134 0.59 4.57 31.76
N GLY A 135 1.24 4.96 32.85
CA GLY A 135 2.11 6.10 32.93
C GLY A 135 3.57 5.73 33.21
N TYR A 136 4.46 6.71 33.18
CA TYR A 136 5.87 6.48 33.50
C TYR A 136 6.07 5.94 34.94
N SER A 137 5.18 6.29 35.88
CA SER A 137 5.23 5.82 37.28
C SER A 137 5.09 4.30 37.43
N ASP A 138 4.38 3.65 36.50
CA ASP A 138 4.18 2.20 36.51
C ASP A 138 5.47 1.43 36.15
N PHE A 139 6.50 2.12 35.65
CA PHE A 139 7.82 1.57 35.30
C PHE A 139 8.86 1.84 36.40
N LEU A 140 8.44 2.36 37.55
CA LEU A 140 9.29 2.64 38.70
C LEU A 140 9.01 1.66 39.83
N LYS A 141 10.07 1.26 40.51
CA LYS A 141 9.98 0.59 41.82
C LYS A 141 10.87 1.33 42.80
N ASN A 142 10.30 1.77 43.91
CA ASN A 142 11.02 2.56 44.92
C ASN A 142 11.72 3.81 44.30
N ASN A 143 11.06 4.46 43.38
CA ASN A 143 11.57 5.62 42.62
C ASN A 143 12.82 5.34 41.78
N GLN A 144 13.05 4.07 41.43
CA GLN A 144 14.14 3.65 40.56
C GLN A 144 13.61 3.04 39.26
N ILE A 145 14.27 3.35 38.14
CA ILE A 145 13.95 2.78 36.83
C ILE A 145 14.35 1.30 36.85
N LEU A 146 13.44 0.43 36.46
CA LEU A 146 13.67 -1.00 36.41
C LEU A 146 14.35 -1.41 35.08
N PRO A 147 15.36 -2.30 35.12
CA PRO A 147 15.79 -2.99 33.90
C PRO A 147 14.63 -3.78 33.27
N ILE A 148 14.66 -3.98 31.96
CA ILE A 148 13.54 -4.58 31.21
C ILE A 148 13.11 -5.95 31.74
N GLN A 149 14.03 -6.78 32.23
CA GLN A 149 13.71 -8.09 32.83
C GLN A 149 12.92 -7.94 34.14
N ASN A 150 13.34 -7.01 35.00
CA ASN A 150 12.69 -6.75 36.25
C ASN A 150 11.34 -6.04 36.05
N LEU A 151 11.21 -5.25 34.99
CA LEU A 151 9.95 -4.62 34.59
C LEU A 151 8.88 -5.67 34.26
N LYS A 152 9.23 -6.73 33.51
CA LYS A 152 8.30 -7.82 33.18
C LYS A 152 7.67 -8.42 34.44
N GLU A 153 8.49 -8.75 35.42
CA GLU A 153 8.01 -9.28 36.71
C GLU A 153 7.18 -8.25 37.50
N HIS A 154 7.61 -7.00 37.49
CA HIS A 154 6.90 -5.91 38.19
C HIS A 154 5.51 -5.69 37.60
N ILE A 155 5.39 -5.56 36.28
CA ILE A 155 4.12 -5.38 35.57
C ILE A 155 3.18 -6.56 35.82
N SER A 156 3.70 -7.79 35.78
CA SER A 156 2.90 -9.00 36.07
C SER A 156 2.38 -9.04 37.48
N ASN A 157 3.22 -8.69 38.46
CA ASN A 157 2.86 -8.78 39.87
C ASN A 157 1.96 -7.63 40.37
N THR A 158 2.10 -6.43 39.78
CA THR A 158 1.37 -5.22 40.25
C THR A 158 0.12 -4.94 39.42
N LEU A 159 0.16 -5.18 38.12
CA LEU A 159 -0.92 -4.82 37.19
C LEU A 159 -1.65 -6.04 36.60
N GLN A 160 -1.14 -7.25 36.86
CA GLN A 160 -1.62 -8.51 36.23
C GLN A 160 -1.61 -8.48 34.71
N LEU A 161 -0.69 -7.69 34.13
CA LEU A 161 -0.45 -7.57 32.69
C LEU A 161 0.81 -8.33 32.31
N THR A 162 0.93 -8.70 31.07
CA THR A 162 2.11 -9.38 30.54
C THR A 162 2.92 -8.44 29.66
N CYS A 163 4.21 -8.35 29.93
CA CYS A 163 5.17 -7.58 29.15
C CYS A 163 6.11 -8.55 28.42
N GLU A 164 6.16 -8.48 27.10
CA GLU A 164 7.18 -9.19 26.32
C GLU A 164 8.12 -8.21 25.61
N SER A 165 9.38 -8.60 25.43
CA SER A 165 10.38 -7.74 24.81
C SER A 165 11.29 -8.50 23.85
N TRP A 166 11.70 -7.81 22.78
CA TRP A 166 12.55 -8.34 21.72
C TRP A 166 13.72 -7.43 21.45
N HIS A 167 14.90 -8.02 21.35
CA HIS A 167 16.08 -7.31 20.88
C HIS A 167 16.06 -7.10 19.35
N LYS A 168 15.52 -8.08 18.62
CA LYS A 168 15.27 -7.96 17.16
C LYS A 168 13.86 -7.44 16.91
N THR A 169 13.74 -6.41 16.10
CA THR A 169 12.47 -5.71 15.87
C THR A 169 11.48 -6.48 14.97
N SER A 170 11.93 -7.54 14.28
CA SER A 170 11.09 -8.25 13.31
C SER A 170 9.81 -8.84 13.90
N ASN A 171 9.90 -9.54 15.04
CA ASN A 171 8.72 -10.13 15.70
C ASN A 171 7.78 -9.04 16.23
N TYR A 172 8.35 -7.99 16.83
CA TYR A 172 7.58 -6.83 17.27
C TYR A 172 6.77 -6.22 16.12
N HIS A 173 7.40 -5.94 14.99
CA HIS A 173 6.73 -5.36 13.83
C HIS A 173 5.65 -6.27 13.26
N LYS A 174 5.91 -7.57 13.19
CA LYS A 174 4.97 -8.56 12.68
C LYS A 174 3.71 -8.64 13.54
N ILE A 175 3.87 -8.67 14.88
CA ILE A 175 2.76 -8.65 15.83
C ILE A 175 1.94 -7.35 15.67
N LEU A 176 2.60 -6.19 15.60
CA LEU A 176 1.90 -4.92 15.45
C LEU A 176 1.14 -4.80 14.13
N PHE A 177 1.70 -5.30 13.03
CA PHE A 177 1.02 -5.30 11.74
C PHE A 177 -0.21 -6.23 11.74
N LYS A 178 -0.08 -7.44 12.28
CA LYS A 178 -1.20 -8.40 12.36
C LYS A 178 -2.35 -7.92 13.26
N ASN A 179 -2.04 -7.10 14.24
CA ASN A 179 -3.03 -6.48 15.14
C ASN A 179 -3.47 -5.08 14.67
N GLU A 180 -3.20 -4.72 13.40
CA GLU A 180 -3.64 -3.47 12.76
C GLU A 180 -3.15 -2.18 13.48
N ILE A 181 -2.13 -2.29 14.35
CA ILE A 181 -1.51 -1.15 15.04
C ILE A 181 -0.58 -0.40 14.08
N LEU A 182 0.14 -1.13 13.22
CA LEU A 182 0.91 -0.55 12.13
C LEU A 182 0.21 -0.82 10.78
N PRO A 183 0.15 0.17 9.89
CA PRO A 183 -0.54 0.04 8.60
C PRO A 183 0.25 -0.79 7.56
N ILE A 184 1.53 -1.05 7.84
CA ILE A 184 2.45 -1.75 6.91
C ILE A 184 3.25 -2.76 7.72
N ASP A 185 3.49 -3.93 7.14
CA ASP A 185 4.38 -4.93 7.73
C ASP A 185 5.86 -4.50 7.55
N LEU A 186 6.44 -4.00 8.63
CA LEU A 186 7.85 -3.58 8.69
C LEU A 186 8.84 -4.73 8.88
N SER A 187 8.34 -5.96 9.08
CA SER A 187 9.18 -7.15 9.22
C SER A 187 9.69 -7.72 7.90
N ILE A 188 9.07 -7.36 6.77
CA ILE A 188 9.34 -7.94 5.45
C ILE A 188 10.76 -7.65 4.97
N SER A 189 11.22 -6.40 5.11
CA SER A 189 12.55 -6.02 4.64
C SER A 189 13.09 -4.78 5.34
N ASN A 190 14.42 -4.71 5.45
CA ASN A 190 15.10 -3.51 5.96
C ASN A 190 14.80 -2.26 5.11
N LYS A 191 14.56 -2.42 3.81
CA LYS A 191 14.20 -1.31 2.91
C LYS A 191 12.82 -0.72 3.25
N THR A 192 11.84 -1.58 3.54
CA THR A 192 10.49 -1.15 3.98
C THR A 192 10.59 -0.40 5.30
N LEU A 193 11.34 -0.93 6.24
CA LEU A 193 11.57 -0.33 7.56
C LEU A 193 12.26 1.05 7.43
N ASP A 194 13.31 1.15 6.62
CA ASP A 194 14.04 2.39 6.37
C ASP A 194 13.16 3.46 5.69
N ASN A 195 12.37 3.06 4.70
CA ASN A 195 11.44 3.97 4.04
C ASN A 195 10.37 4.49 5.01
N TYR A 196 9.82 3.62 5.86
CA TYR A 196 8.84 4.03 6.86
C TYR A 196 9.44 4.99 7.89
N ALA A 197 10.67 4.76 8.33
CA ALA A 197 11.40 5.66 9.22
C ALA A 197 11.61 7.04 8.58
N LYS A 198 11.96 7.09 7.29
CA LYS A 198 12.08 8.35 6.54
C LYS A 198 10.73 9.08 6.42
N ILE A 199 9.63 8.36 6.24
CA ILE A 199 8.28 8.93 6.21
C ILE A 199 7.96 9.62 7.55
N ILE A 200 8.12 8.92 8.67
CA ILE A 200 7.89 9.50 10.00
C ILE A 200 8.79 10.72 10.23
N GLN A 201 10.07 10.63 9.89
CA GLN A 201 11.01 11.75 10.00
C GLN A 201 10.56 12.95 9.20
N ALA A 202 10.12 12.76 7.98
CA ALA A 202 9.72 13.82 7.09
C ALA A 202 8.44 14.55 7.56
N PHE A 203 7.44 13.80 8.00
CA PHE A 203 6.23 14.37 8.58
C PHE A 203 6.49 15.18 9.85
N SER A 204 7.44 14.74 10.65
CA SER A 204 7.74 15.40 11.92
C SER A 204 8.50 16.73 11.79
N ARG A 205 9.07 17.04 10.62
CA ARG A 205 9.99 18.17 10.45
C ARG A 205 9.73 19.10 9.28
N GLU A 206 8.54 19.10 8.71
CA GLU A 206 8.17 19.98 7.57
C GLU A 206 9.16 19.91 6.38
N SER A 207 9.98 18.84 6.32
CA SER A 207 10.98 18.70 5.25
C SER A 207 10.38 18.23 3.92
N LEU A 208 9.13 17.77 3.94
CA LEU A 208 8.34 17.43 2.77
C LEU A 208 7.48 18.61 2.35
N ASP A 209 7.87 19.24 1.25
CA ASP A 209 6.99 20.17 0.55
C ASP A 209 5.87 19.35 -0.14
N MET A 210 4.79 19.14 0.60
CA MET A 210 3.61 18.36 0.16
C MET A 210 2.95 18.94 -1.11
N ASN A 211 3.28 20.17 -1.48
CA ASN A 211 2.77 20.79 -2.71
C ASN A 211 3.50 20.31 -3.97
N LYS A 212 4.60 19.58 -3.84
CA LYS A 212 5.36 19.03 -4.96
C LYS A 212 5.18 17.49 -4.99
N SER A 213 4.23 17.05 -5.79
CA SER A 213 3.92 15.62 -5.98
C SER A 213 5.14 14.78 -6.37
N GLU A 214 6.06 15.34 -7.17
CA GLU A 214 7.31 14.66 -7.58
C GLU A 214 8.23 14.34 -6.39
N LYS A 215 8.36 15.28 -5.43
CA LYS A 215 9.17 15.04 -4.22
C LYS A 215 8.53 14.03 -3.28
N LEU A 216 7.20 14.01 -3.21
CA LEU A 216 6.47 13.03 -2.43
C LEU A 216 6.59 11.63 -3.05
N GLN A 217 6.50 11.53 -4.36
CA GLN A 217 6.63 10.26 -5.09
C GLN A 217 8.05 9.68 -4.99
N SER A 218 9.09 10.46 -5.24
CA SER A 218 10.49 10.02 -5.10
C SER A 218 10.82 9.62 -3.65
N PHE A 219 10.19 10.28 -2.68
CA PHE A 219 10.35 9.98 -1.27
C PHE A 219 9.63 8.67 -0.86
N LEU A 220 8.39 8.47 -1.29
CA LEU A 220 7.58 7.27 -0.95
C LEU A 220 8.09 6.01 -1.64
N PHE A 221 8.48 6.13 -2.91
CA PHE A 221 8.82 4.98 -3.74
C PHE A 221 10.33 4.77 -3.92
N GLY A 222 11.14 5.78 -3.59
CA GLY A 222 12.58 5.83 -3.88
C GLY A 222 12.86 6.10 -5.37
N GLU A 223 13.94 6.81 -5.65
CA GLU A 223 14.29 7.23 -7.03
C GLU A 223 14.43 6.06 -8.03
N GLU A 224 14.88 4.90 -7.58
CA GLU A 224 14.99 3.71 -8.44
C GLU A 224 13.63 3.12 -8.83
N LYS A 225 12.67 3.04 -7.87
CA LYS A 225 11.31 2.56 -8.17
C LYS A 225 10.52 3.55 -9.01
N GLU A 226 10.74 4.83 -8.82
CA GLU A 226 10.12 5.86 -9.66
C GLU A 226 10.54 5.69 -11.12
N LYS A 227 11.84 5.52 -11.40
CA LYS A 227 12.35 5.24 -12.75
C LYS A 227 11.78 3.94 -13.34
N GLU A 228 11.78 2.86 -12.56
CA GLU A 228 11.22 1.57 -12.98
C GLU A 228 9.72 1.66 -13.31
N LEU A 229 8.94 2.37 -12.49
CA LEU A 229 7.52 2.59 -12.73
C LEU A 229 7.29 3.47 -13.97
N LEU A 230 8.11 4.50 -14.15
CA LEU A 230 8.03 5.42 -15.29
C LEU A 230 8.42 4.71 -16.59
N GLU A 231 9.43 3.83 -16.55
CA GLU A 231 9.82 2.99 -17.68
C GLU A 231 8.70 1.99 -18.04
N LYS A 232 8.14 1.29 -17.05
CA LYS A 232 6.99 0.38 -17.26
C LYS A 232 5.78 1.11 -17.81
N PHE A 233 5.45 2.27 -17.25
CA PHE A 233 4.35 3.10 -17.75
C PHE A 233 4.58 3.51 -19.21
N ASN A 234 5.77 4.02 -19.55
CA ASN A 234 6.12 4.42 -20.90
C ASN A 234 6.10 3.23 -21.87
N GLN A 235 6.51 2.04 -21.42
CA GLN A 235 6.44 0.83 -22.23
C GLN A 235 5.00 0.42 -22.49
N THR A 236 4.14 0.40 -21.46
CA THR A 236 2.71 0.10 -21.58
C THR A 236 1.99 1.09 -22.50
N VAL A 237 2.32 2.38 -22.41
CA VAL A 237 1.77 3.40 -23.32
C VAL A 237 2.21 3.18 -24.76
N LYS A 238 3.47 2.76 -25.01
CA LYS A 238 3.94 2.42 -26.36
C LYS A 238 3.23 1.19 -26.91
N GLU A 239 3.04 0.15 -26.11
CA GLU A 239 2.30 -1.06 -26.49
C GLU A 239 0.85 -0.72 -26.82
N LEU A 240 0.16 0.04 -25.97
CA LEU A 240 -1.22 0.48 -26.19
C LEU A 240 -1.36 1.30 -27.49
N ASN A 241 -0.42 2.21 -27.75
CA ASN A 241 -0.41 2.98 -28.99
C ASN A 241 -0.13 2.09 -30.23
N GLY A 242 0.65 1.02 -30.08
CA GLY A 242 0.86 0.00 -31.11
C GLY A 242 -0.44 -0.75 -31.42
N ASP A 243 -1.09 -1.26 -30.39
CA ASP A 243 -2.35 -2.01 -30.48
C ASP A 243 -3.48 -1.15 -31.08
N THR A 244 -3.54 0.14 -30.71
CA THR A 244 -4.53 1.08 -31.28
C THR A 244 -4.32 1.26 -32.78
N LYS A 245 -3.08 1.42 -33.24
CA LYS A 245 -2.78 1.54 -34.66
C LYS A 245 -3.10 0.26 -35.46
N GLU A 246 -2.83 -0.89 -34.86
CA GLU A 246 -3.18 -2.19 -35.46
C GLU A 246 -4.70 -2.37 -35.52
N PHE A 247 -5.42 -1.97 -34.47
CA PHE A 247 -6.88 -1.97 -34.45
C PHE A 247 -7.48 -1.08 -35.55
N ASP A 248 -6.98 0.16 -35.72
CA ASP A 248 -7.42 1.06 -36.77
C ASP A 248 -7.15 0.49 -38.17
N LYS A 249 -6.00 -0.16 -38.36
CA LYS A 249 -5.67 -0.85 -39.61
C LYS A 249 -6.65 -2.00 -39.90
N ASN A 250 -6.96 -2.81 -38.89
CA ASN A 250 -7.88 -3.92 -39.02
C ASN A 250 -9.32 -3.43 -39.29
N LEU A 251 -9.74 -2.33 -38.70
CA LEU A 251 -11.04 -1.70 -39.01
C LEU A 251 -11.13 -1.29 -40.48
N ASN A 252 -10.12 -0.61 -41.01
CA ASN A 252 -10.06 -0.21 -42.43
C ASN A 252 -10.09 -1.42 -43.36
N GLU A 253 -9.42 -2.51 -43.00
CA GLU A 253 -9.42 -3.75 -43.79
C GLU A 253 -10.80 -4.44 -43.77
N ILE A 254 -11.47 -4.45 -42.63
CA ILE A 254 -12.86 -4.97 -42.47
C ILE A 254 -13.82 -4.18 -43.35
N GLU A 255 -13.71 -2.85 -43.38
CA GLU A 255 -14.55 -1.99 -44.21
C GLU A 255 -14.32 -2.32 -45.70
N LEU A 256 -13.07 -2.40 -46.15
CA LEU A 256 -12.73 -2.76 -47.51
C LEU A 256 -13.24 -4.16 -47.91
N LEU A 257 -13.12 -5.15 -47.01
CA LEU A 257 -13.61 -6.51 -47.25
C LEU A 257 -15.13 -6.56 -47.31
N THR A 258 -15.80 -5.76 -46.50
CA THR A 258 -17.26 -5.64 -46.50
C THR A 258 -17.75 -5.07 -47.82
N ASP A 259 -17.10 -4.02 -48.34
CA ASP A 259 -17.43 -3.44 -49.66
C ASP A 259 -17.24 -4.43 -50.77
N LYS A 260 -16.13 -5.19 -50.78
CA LYS A 260 -15.91 -6.27 -51.75
C LYS A 260 -16.96 -7.37 -51.67
N GLN A 261 -17.38 -7.76 -50.47
CA GLN A 261 -18.43 -8.75 -50.26
C GLN A 261 -19.76 -8.29 -50.79
N ASN A 262 -20.11 -7.01 -50.60
CA ASN A 262 -21.35 -6.41 -51.12
C ASN A 262 -21.33 -6.40 -52.65
N ALA A 263 -20.23 -5.96 -53.27
CA ALA A 263 -20.07 -5.95 -54.73
C ALA A 263 -20.15 -7.36 -55.36
N LEU A 264 -19.50 -8.35 -54.74
CA LEU A 264 -19.62 -9.75 -55.19
C LEU A 264 -21.04 -10.31 -55.04
N SER A 265 -21.73 -9.94 -53.99
CA SER A 265 -23.17 -10.34 -53.79
C SER A 265 -24.06 -9.75 -54.88
N GLU A 266 -23.80 -8.50 -55.28
CA GLU A 266 -24.52 -7.84 -56.36
C GLU A 266 -24.24 -8.48 -57.73
N LEU A 267 -22.99 -8.77 -58.02
CA LEU A 267 -22.59 -9.49 -59.23
C LEU A 267 -23.23 -10.89 -59.30
N LEU A 268 -23.33 -11.62 -58.19
CA LEU A 268 -24.00 -12.91 -58.15
C LEU A 268 -25.51 -12.78 -58.44
N LYS A 269 -26.19 -11.74 -57.95
CA LYS A 269 -27.59 -11.48 -58.29
C LYS A 269 -27.75 -11.20 -59.77
N LEU A 270 -26.93 -10.33 -60.35
CA LEU A 270 -26.96 -10.01 -61.78
C LEU A 270 -26.68 -11.23 -62.64
N LYS A 271 -25.72 -12.08 -62.27
CA LYS A 271 -25.47 -13.34 -62.94
C LYS A 271 -26.66 -14.26 -62.93
N ASN A 272 -27.32 -14.45 -61.78
CA ASN A 272 -28.47 -15.30 -61.68
C ASN A 272 -29.68 -14.75 -62.46
N GLU A 273 -29.83 -13.44 -62.53
CA GLU A 273 -30.85 -12.79 -63.36
C GLU A 273 -30.54 -12.99 -64.86
N LYS A 274 -29.28 -12.85 -65.27
CA LYS A 274 -28.85 -13.15 -66.65
C LYS A 274 -29.15 -14.61 -67.02
N ASP A 275 -28.76 -15.55 -66.20
CA ASP A 275 -28.96 -16.98 -66.42
C ASP A 275 -30.45 -17.33 -66.55
N LYS A 276 -31.30 -16.71 -65.72
CA LYS A 276 -32.76 -16.82 -65.81
C LYS A 276 -33.30 -16.26 -67.12
N ASN A 277 -32.85 -15.05 -67.50
CA ASN A 277 -33.31 -14.42 -68.73
C ASN A 277 -32.86 -15.22 -69.94
N GLU A 278 -31.69 -15.81 -69.96
CA GLU A 278 -31.15 -16.67 -71.00
C GLU A 278 -32.01 -17.96 -71.14
N GLN A 279 -32.38 -18.57 -69.99
CA GLN A 279 -33.33 -19.72 -70.03
C GLN A 279 -34.69 -19.36 -70.57
N ILE A 280 -35.25 -18.20 -70.20
CA ILE A 280 -36.52 -17.72 -70.70
C ILE A 280 -36.41 -17.47 -72.22
N TYR A 281 -35.34 -16.86 -72.70
CA TYR A 281 -35.11 -16.61 -74.10
C TYR A 281 -35.01 -17.91 -74.92
N LEU A 282 -34.27 -18.89 -74.42
CA LEU A 282 -34.14 -20.19 -75.06
C LEU A 282 -35.50 -20.92 -75.15
N LEU A 283 -36.28 -20.85 -74.06
CA LEU A 283 -37.63 -21.45 -74.01
C LEU A 283 -38.59 -20.77 -74.97
N ALA A 284 -38.56 -19.45 -75.05
CA ALA A 284 -39.37 -18.67 -75.97
C ALA A 284 -38.98 -18.94 -77.43
N SER A 285 -37.67 -19.02 -77.76
CA SER A 285 -37.18 -19.37 -79.06
C SER A 285 -37.57 -20.80 -79.47
N PHE A 286 -37.45 -21.75 -78.57
CA PHE A 286 -37.91 -23.11 -78.81
C PHE A 286 -39.39 -23.18 -79.14
N ASN A 287 -40.25 -22.48 -78.34
CA ASN A 287 -41.68 -22.42 -78.60
C ASN A 287 -42.02 -21.75 -79.95
N HIS A 288 -41.27 -20.71 -80.31
CA HIS A 288 -41.46 -20.02 -81.57
C HIS A 288 -41.14 -20.96 -82.77
N TYR A 289 -40.00 -21.61 -82.76
CA TYR A 289 -39.60 -22.51 -83.82
C TYR A 289 -40.48 -23.77 -83.90
N SER A 290 -40.92 -24.30 -82.72
CA SER A 290 -41.86 -25.42 -82.69
C SER A 290 -43.17 -25.08 -83.34
N LYS A 291 -43.68 -23.85 -83.11
CA LYS A 291 -44.90 -23.34 -83.73
C LYS A 291 -44.74 -23.11 -85.24
N GLU A 292 -43.58 -22.58 -85.67
CA GLU A 292 -43.32 -22.45 -87.12
C GLU A 292 -43.27 -23.83 -87.82
N ILE A 293 -42.65 -24.82 -87.21
CA ILE A 293 -42.60 -26.20 -87.73
C ILE A 293 -43.99 -26.75 -87.85
N THR A 294 -44.80 -26.61 -86.77
CA THR A 294 -46.21 -27.09 -86.80
C THR A 294 -47.06 -26.41 -87.87
N ASN A 295 -46.88 -25.13 -88.06
CA ASN A 295 -47.57 -24.37 -89.11
C ASN A 295 -47.14 -24.85 -90.51
N SER A 296 -45.83 -25.04 -90.72
CA SER A 296 -45.31 -25.52 -91.97
C SER A 296 -45.79 -26.96 -92.29
N GLU A 297 -45.81 -27.79 -91.25
CA GLU A 297 -46.34 -29.18 -91.38
C GLU A 297 -47.85 -29.17 -91.76
N ASN A 298 -48.59 -28.28 -91.22
CA ASN A 298 -50.01 -28.10 -91.54
C ASN A 298 -50.23 -27.58 -92.98
N GLU A 299 -49.41 -26.61 -93.40
CA GLU A 299 -49.44 -26.10 -94.79
C GLU A 299 -49.09 -27.19 -95.83
N ILE A 300 -48.04 -28.04 -95.49
CA ILE A 300 -47.71 -29.16 -96.34
C ILE A 300 -48.83 -30.21 -96.39
N ARG A 301 -49.49 -30.50 -95.24
CA ARG A 301 -50.61 -31.42 -95.23
C ARG A 301 -51.82 -30.93 -96.04
N GLU A 302 -52.12 -29.63 -95.93
CA GLU A 302 -53.16 -29.02 -96.75
C GLU A 302 -52.83 -29.08 -98.31
N LYS A 303 -51.59 -28.91 -98.66
CA LYS A 303 -51.12 -29.03 -100.09
C LYS A 303 -51.06 -30.45 -100.64
N ILE A 304 -50.98 -31.44 -99.75
CA ILE A 304 -51.01 -32.89 -100.14
C ILE A 304 -52.40 -33.39 -100.26
N ASN A 305 -53.36 -32.83 -99.54
CA ASN A 305 -54.77 -33.21 -99.53
C ASN A 305 -55.64 -32.45 -100.67
N LEU A 306 -54.96 -31.62 -101.43
CA LEU A 306 -55.54 -30.98 -102.65
C LEU A 306 -55.05 -31.80 -103.85
#